data_928d43cbaa19b2496def6689376857bf
#
_entry.id   928d43cbaa19b2496def6689376857bf
#
_cell.length_a   1.000
_cell.length_b   1.000
_cell.length_c   1.000
_cell.angle_alpha   90.00
_cell.angle_beta   90.00
_cell.angle_gamma   90.00
#
_symmetry.space_group_name_H-M   'P 1'
#
loop_
_entity.id
_entity.type
_entity.pdbx_description
1 polymer ?
#
loop_
_entity_poly.entity_id
_entity_poly.type
_entity_poly.pdbx_seq_one_letter_code
_entity_poly.pdbx_strand_id
1 'polypeptide(L)'
;MLAPVAAILLLCAAAPPATPRPPSFSAGLDMVNVTVTVRDAHGKLVTDLQPDDFIVKEDGRPQVVEVFARAHEPGQDEVLTLDLGMLLDTSTSMLEQLKLSQEAATRFLEAVPRARELITIFFDHEIRVSKYDSENQQGLYDRIHAAKGGGDTALYDAMAVYLSRVEGTSGRKVLVMFTDGDDSRSELMLPEVIQLLRSSRVAVYPICFPSFAPGSTRAVKARAVLQSFADMTGGAIFNPSQSRELAAIYQKILDELGAQYVLGYVSDNQKTDGKLRRLVVDLPNRKDLKVRHRTSYIVKPREEGSAPAR
;
A
#
# COMPACT_ATOMS: atom_id res chain seq x y z
N MET A 1 -56.13 -49.33 -34.91
CA MET A 1 -55.18 -49.47 -33.79
C MET A 1 -54.17 -48.29 -33.88
N LEU A 2 -54.39 -47.24 -33.13
CA LEU A 2 -53.50 -46.09 -33.03
C LEU A 2 -52.67 -46.26 -31.74
N ALA A 3 -51.33 -46.22 -31.90
CA ALA A 3 -50.41 -46.22 -30.75
C ALA A 3 -50.14 -44.75 -30.30
N PRO A 4 -50.04 -44.44 -28.99
CA PRO A 4 -49.76 -43.10 -28.52
C PRO A 4 -48.22 -42.83 -28.58
N VAL A 5 -47.85 -41.68 -29.13
CA VAL A 5 -46.50 -41.12 -29.09
C VAL A 5 -46.30 -40.43 -27.73
N ALA A 6 -45.42 -40.94 -26.89
CA ALA A 6 -45.01 -40.31 -25.63
C ALA A 6 -43.96 -39.23 -25.90
N ALA A 7 -44.28 -37.98 -25.64
CA ALA A 7 -43.35 -36.88 -25.68
C ALA A 7 -42.54 -36.84 -24.39
N ILE A 8 -41.23 -37.07 -24.45
CA ILE A 8 -40.31 -36.92 -23.33
C ILE A 8 -39.88 -35.44 -23.24
N LEU A 9 -40.40 -34.72 -22.25
CA LEU A 9 -39.90 -33.38 -21.88
C LEU A 9 -38.56 -33.53 -21.16
N LEU A 10 -37.47 -33.10 -21.80
CA LEU A 10 -36.19 -32.92 -21.15
C LEU A 10 -36.23 -31.63 -20.30
N LEU A 11 -36.29 -31.80 -18.97
CA LEU A 11 -36.12 -30.72 -18.04
C LEU A 11 -34.60 -30.39 -17.95
N CYS A 12 -34.18 -29.26 -18.56
CA CYS A 12 -32.86 -28.70 -18.36
C CYS A 12 -32.82 -28.10 -16.95
N ALA A 13 -32.23 -28.83 -15.99
CA ALA A 13 -31.92 -28.31 -14.66
C ALA A 13 -30.73 -27.33 -14.79
N ALA A 14 -30.99 -26.05 -14.57
CA ALA A 14 -29.92 -25.05 -14.43
C ALA A 14 -29.09 -25.39 -13.20
N ALA A 15 -27.75 -25.51 -13.38
CA ALA A 15 -26.84 -25.71 -12.26
C ALA A 15 -26.90 -24.50 -11.31
N PRO A 16 -26.90 -24.71 -9.98
CA PRO A 16 -26.88 -23.60 -9.03
C PRO A 16 -25.58 -22.79 -9.19
N PRO A 17 -25.63 -21.46 -8.96
CA PRO A 17 -24.43 -20.62 -8.99
C PRO A 17 -23.41 -21.16 -8.02
N ALA A 18 -22.14 -21.27 -8.46
CA ALA A 18 -21.03 -21.72 -7.63
C ALA A 18 -20.83 -20.74 -6.48
N THR A 19 -20.99 -21.21 -5.26
CA THR A 19 -20.62 -20.45 -4.06
C THR A 19 -19.11 -20.18 -4.10
N PRO A 20 -18.69 -18.93 -3.81
CA PRO A 20 -17.26 -18.61 -3.71
C PRO A 20 -16.62 -19.52 -2.64
N ARG A 21 -15.62 -20.30 -3.03
CA ARG A 21 -14.82 -21.06 -2.07
C ARG A 21 -14.02 -20.08 -1.21
N PRO A 22 -13.93 -20.30 0.12
CA PRO A 22 -12.99 -19.54 0.92
C PRO A 22 -11.57 -19.76 0.38
N PRO A 23 -10.70 -18.73 0.41
CA PRO A 23 -9.35 -18.81 -0.15
C PRO A 23 -8.56 -19.90 0.55
N SER A 24 -8.35 -21.04 -0.10
CA SER A 24 -7.38 -22.04 0.32
C SER A 24 -6.03 -21.60 -0.22
N PHE A 25 -5.13 -21.17 0.64
CA PHE A 25 -3.75 -20.91 0.27
C PHE A 25 -3.08 -22.23 -0.14
N SER A 26 -2.94 -22.46 -1.44
CA SER A 26 -2.09 -23.54 -1.92
C SER A 26 -0.64 -23.11 -1.69
N ALA A 27 0.03 -23.76 -0.73
CA ALA A 27 1.45 -23.58 -0.49
C ALA A 27 2.23 -23.89 -1.78
N GLY A 28 2.82 -22.87 -2.41
CA GLY A 28 3.73 -23.07 -3.54
C GLY A 28 3.59 -22.13 -4.74
N LEU A 29 2.52 -21.35 -4.88
CA LEU A 29 2.38 -20.37 -5.95
C LEU A 29 2.47 -18.97 -5.38
N ASP A 30 3.37 -18.15 -5.93
CA ASP A 30 3.55 -16.76 -5.54
C ASP A 30 2.36 -15.91 -6.03
N MET A 31 1.38 -15.69 -5.15
CA MET A 31 0.23 -14.86 -5.45
C MET A 31 0.62 -13.38 -5.46
N VAL A 32 0.26 -12.70 -6.52
CA VAL A 32 0.40 -11.25 -6.66
C VAL A 32 -0.85 -10.57 -6.13
N ASN A 33 -0.73 -9.87 -5.00
CA ASN A 33 -1.82 -9.08 -4.43
C ASN A 33 -1.70 -7.62 -4.86
N VAL A 34 -2.76 -7.09 -5.44
CA VAL A 34 -2.88 -5.70 -5.87
C VAL A 34 -3.95 -5.01 -5.04
N THR A 35 -3.53 -4.04 -4.23
CA THR A 35 -4.46 -3.18 -3.50
C THR A 35 -4.96 -2.07 -4.42
N VAL A 36 -6.27 -1.87 -4.47
CA VAL A 36 -6.94 -0.96 -5.40
C VAL A 36 -7.83 0.00 -4.64
N THR A 37 -7.70 1.29 -4.93
CA THR A 37 -8.59 2.36 -4.47
C THR A 37 -9.41 2.86 -5.66
N VAL A 38 -10.72 2.95 -5.51
CA VAL A 38 -11.63 3.44 -6.56
C VAL A 38 -12.37 4.68 -6.07
N ARG A 39 -12.40 5.72 -6.92
CA ARG A 39 -13.11 6.97 -6.66
C ARG A 39 -13.96 7.38 -7.84
N ASP A 40 -15.08 8.04 -7.54
CA ASP A 40 -15.92 8.68 -8.56
C ASP A 40 -15.33 10.01 -9.06
N ALA A 41 -16.03 10.68 -9.96
CA ALA A 41 -15.63 11.98 -10.51
C ALA A 41 -15.56 13.09 -9.45
N HIS A 42 -16.26 12.95 -8.32
CA HIS A 42 -16.28 13.89 -7.20
C HIS A 42 -15.20 13.54 -6.14
N GLY A 43 -14.43 12.46 -6.36
CA GLY A 43 -13.40 11.99 -5.43
C GLY A 43 -13.94 11.16 -4.27
N LYS A 44 -15.22 10.80 -4.25
CA LYS A 44 -15.81 9.92 -3.25
C LYS A 44 -15.35 8.47 -3.49
N LEU A 45 -15.03 7.76 -2.41
CA LEU A 45 -14.66 6.36 -2.45
C LEU A 45 -15.86 5.49 -2.88
N VAL A 46 -15.60 4.53 -3.76
CA VAL A 46 -16.56 3.55 -4.27
C VAL A 46 -16.21 2.19 -3.68
N THR A 47 -17.15 1.59 -2.95
CA THR A 47 -16.92 0.38 -2.13
C THR A 47 -17.88 -0.79 -2.47
N ASP A 48 -18.72 -0.62 -3.47
CA ASP A 48 -19.79 -1.56 -3.86
C ASP A 48 -19.49 -2.40 -5.11
N LEU A 49 -18.26 -2.29 -5.67
CA LEU A 49 -17.85 -3.05 -6.84
C LEU A 49 -17.68 -4.55 -6.53
N GLN A 50 -17.92 -5.36 -7.55
CA GLN A 50 -17.83 -6.82 -7.50
C GLN A 50 -16.55 -7.32 -8.23
N PRO A 51 -16.11 -8.57 -8.04
CA PRO A 51 -14.95 -9.12 -8.74
C PRO A 51 -15.01 -8.95 -10.26
N ASP A 52 -16.17 -9.16 -10.86
CA ASP A 52 -16.40 -9.09 -12.31
C ASP A 52 -16.32 -7.67 -12.88
N ASP A 53 -16.32 -6.64 -12.03
CA ASP A 53 -16.12 -5.26 -12.46
C ASP A 53 -14.65 -4.98 -12.84
N PHE A 54 -13.70 -5.80 -12.34
CA PHE A 54 -12.28 -5.57 -12.48
C PHE A 54 -11.63 -6.43 -13.56
N ILE A 55 -10.76 -5.83 -14.36
CA ILE A 55 -9.83 -6.54 -15.24
C ILE A 55 -8.40 -6.18 -14.79
N VAL A 56 -7.66 -7.19 -14.34
CA VAL A 56 -6.23 -7.05 -14.02
C VAL A 56 -5.42 -7.47 -15.24
N LYS A 57 -4.45 -6.65 -15.64
CA LYS A 57 -3.51 -6.97 -16.73
C LYS A 57 -2.07 -6.88 -16.22
N GLU A 58 -1.28 -7.90 -16.53
CA GLU A 58 0.18 -7.91 -16.31
C GLU A 58 0.87 -7.89 -17.67
N ASP A 59 1.76 -6.94 -17.91
CA ASP A 59 2.44 -6.72 -19.20
C ASP A 59 1.47 -6.73 -20.40
N GLY A 60 0.26 -6.19 -20.19
CA GLY A 60 -0.81 -6.11 -21.19
C GLY A 60 -1.67 -7.38 -21.34
N ARG A 61 -1.35 -8.47 -20.63
CA ARG A 61 -2.11 -9.73 -20.66
C ARG A 61 -3.10 -9.77 -19.50
N PRO A 62 -4.39 -10.06 -19.75
CA PRO A 62 -5.37 -10.26 -18.69
C PRO A 62 -4.94 -11.41 -17.76
N GLN A 63 -5.17 -11.23 -16.48
CA GLN A 63 -4.91 -12.23 -15.43
C GLN A 63 -6.23 -12.61 -14.76
N VAL A 64 -6.34 -13.86 -14.33
CA VAL A 64 -7.52 -14.35 -13.61
C VAL A 64 -7.43 -13.95 -12.15
N VAL A 65 -8.38 -13.15 -11.66
CA VAL A 65 -8.47 -12.79 -10.25
C VAL A 65 -9.01 -13.99 -9.46
N GLU A 66 -8.18 -14.59 -8.63
CA GLU A 66 -8.52 -15.75 -7.81
C GLU A 66 -8.98 -15.35 -6.41
N VAL A 67 -8.49 -14.22 -5.90
CA VAL A 67 -8.83 -13.67 -4.59
C VAL A 67 -9.38 -12.26 -4.76
N PHE A 68 -10.54 -12.04 -4.16
CA PHE A 68 -11.17 -10.73 -4.06
C PHE A 68 -11.55 -10.47 -2.61
N ALA A 69 -11.11 -9.34 -2.07
CA ALA A 69 -11.46 -8.93 -0.71
C ALA A 69 -11.73 -7.42 -0.66
N ARG A 70 -12.61 -7.01 0.26
CA ARG A 70 -12.88 -5.62 0.61
C ARG A 70 -12.38 -5.36 2.02
N ALA A 71 -11.76 -4.20 2.24
CA ALA A 71 -11.11 -3.88 3.51
C ALA A 71 -12.02 -3.94 4.76
N HIS A 72 -13.35 -3.90 4.59
CA HIS A 72 -14.33 -3.91 5.68
C HIS A 72 -15.24 -5.14 5.71
N GLU A 73 -14.92 -6.19 4.98
CA GLU A 73 -15.77 -7.40 5.04
C GLU A 73 -15.44 -8.26 6.26
N PRO A 74 -16.43 -8.60 7.11
CA PRO A 74 -16.24 -9.52 8.23
C PRO A 74 -15.81 -10.91 7.72
N GLY A 75 -14.84 -11.54 8.41
CA GLY A 75 -14.39 -12.90 8.10
C GLY A 75 -13.20 -13.01 7.12
N GLN A 76 -12.63 -11.87 6.71
CA GLN A 76 -11.42 -11.82 5.84
C GLN A 76 -10.18 -11.26 6.57
N ASP A 77 -10.14 -11.40 7.88
CA ASP A 77 -9.15 -10.76 8.75
C ASP A 77 -7.68 -11.07 8.40
N GLU A 78 -7.39 -12.27 7.91
CA GLU A 78 -6.01 -12.64 7.53
C GLU A 78 -5.48 -11.91 6.28
N VAL A 79 -6.34 -11.69 5.27
CA VAL A 79 -5.95 -11.01 4.02
C VAL A 79 -5.86 -9.50 4.23
N LEU A 80 -6.54 -8.99 5.24
CA LEU A 80 -6.75 -7.56 5.47
C LEU A 80 -5.96 -7.01 6.66
N THR A 81 -5.17 -7.85 7.34
CA THR A 81 -4.26 -7.37 8.40
C THR A 81 -3.39 -6.22 7.87
N LEU A 82 -3.31 -5.15 8.66
CA LEU A 82 -2.54 -3.96 8.33
C LEU A 82 -1.22 -3.96 9.10
N ASP A 83 -0.12 -3.96 8.38
CA ASP A 83 1.21 -3.64 8.91
C ASP A 83 1.50 -2.18 8.58
N LEU A 84 1.68 -1.38 9.62
CA LEU A 84 1.88 0.05 9.50
C LEU A 84 3.33 0.42 9.76
N GLY A 85 3.93 1.13 8.81
CA GLY A 85 5.19 1.84 8.98
C GLY A 85 4.94 3.33 9.15
N MET A 86 5.72 3.95 10.02
CA MET A 86 5.76 5.40 10.19
C MET A 86 7.20 5.88 10.14
N LEU A 87 7.53 6.73 9.18
CA LEU A 87 8.78 7.45 9.12
C LEU A 87 8.58 8.89 9.57
N LEU A 88 9.31 9.32 10.58
CA LEU A 88 9.29 10.68 11.09
C LEU A 88 10.65 11.33 10.87
N ASP A 89 10.67 12.31 9.98
CA ASP A 89 11.84 13.11 9.67
C ASP A 89 12.13 14.09 10.81
N THR A 90 13.31 13.96 11.39
CA THR A 90 13.82 14.82 12.47
C THR A 90 15.06 15.61 12.02
N SER A 91 15.28 15.76 10.72
CA SER A 91 16.41 16.52 10.17
C SER A 91 16.31 18.03 10.40
N THR A 92 17.41 18.74 10.15
CA THR A 92 17.49 20.19 10.35
C THR A 92 16.47 20.96 9.53
N SER A 93 16.16 20.52 8.31
CA SER A 93 15.16 21.17 7.45
C SER A 93 13.75 21.11 8.03
N MET A 94 13.48 20.11 8.87
CA MET A 94 12.17 19.90 9.52
C MET A 94 12.01 20.65 10.86
N LEU A 95 13.02 21.35 11.37
CA LEU A 95 12.99 21.98 12.71
C LEU A 95 11.78 22.88 12.94
N GLU A 96 11.42 23.71 11.95
CA GLU A 96 10.25 24.58 12.05
C GLU A 96 8.92 23.82 11.98
N GLN A 97 8.93 22.65 11.35
CA GLN A 97 7.76 21.80 11.15
C GLN A 97 7.69 20.66 12.16
N LEU A 98 8.72 20.47 13.00
CA LEU A 98 8.86 19.29 13.86
C LEU A 98 7.67 19.12 14.81
N LYS A 99 7.24 20.20 15.47
CA LYS A 99 6.07 20.14 16.36
C LYS A 99 4.81 19.75 15.61
N LEU A 100 4.60 20.32 14.43
CA LEU A 100 3.48 20.03 13.58
C LEU A 100 3.51 18.56 13.13
N SER A 101 4.68 18.06 12.76
CA SER A 101 4.90 16.66 12.38
C SER A 101 4.67 15.70 13.55
N GLN A 102 5.12 16.05 14.77
CA GLN A 102 4.88 15.27 16.00
C GLN A 102 3.39 15.19 16.35
N GLU A 103 2.67 16.34 16.34
CA GLU A 103 1.22 16.36 16.53
C GLU A 103 0.50 15.54 15.47
N ALA A 104 0.98 15.66 14.24
CA ALA A 104 0.49 14.90 13.11
C ALA A 104 0.61 13.40 13.34
N ALA A 105 1.79 12.92 13.65
CA ALA A 105 2.07 11.51 13.89
C ALA A 105 1.23 10.96 15.06
N THR A 106 1.14 11.72 16.16
CA THR A 106 0.34 11.32 17.33
C THR A 106 -1.14 11.15 17.00
N ARG A 107 -1.76 12.15 16.38
CA ARG A 107 -3.18 12.10 15.99
C ARG A 107 -3.46 11.01 14.96
N PHE A 108 -2.53 10.76 14.04
CA PHE A 108 -2.65 9.68 13.09
C PHE A 108 -2.71 8.33 13.81
N LEU A 109 -1.80 8.10 14.76
CA LEU A 109 -1.76 6.86 15.54
C LEU A 109 -3.00 6.66 16.41
N GLU A 110 -3.56 7.73 16.98
CA GLU A 110 -4.82 7.68 17.74
C GLU A 110 -6.02 7.27 16.88
N ALA A 111 -5.99 7.63 15.60
CA ALA A 111 -7.08 7.40 14.66
C ALA A 111 -6.97 6.06 13.90
N VAL A 112 -5.76 5.48 13.82
CA VAL A 112 -5.55 4.21 13.09
C VAL A 112 -6.22 3.05 13.83
N PRO A 113 -7.05 2.23 13.14
CA PRO A 113 -7.51 0.96 13.69
C PRO A 113 -6.31 0.10 14.05
N ARG A 114 -6.46 -0.81 15.01
CA ARG A 114 -5.37 -1.67 15.49
C ARG A 114 -4.60 -2.28 14.33
N ALA A 115 -3.39 -1.77 14.10
CA ALA A 115 -2.44 -2.41 13.22
C ALA A 115 -1.92 -3.68 13.91
N ARG A 116 -1.69 -4.75 13.14
CA ARG A 116 -1.07 -5.97 13.67
C ARG A 116 0.34 -5.67 14.17
N GLU A 117 1.06 -4.85 13.42
CA GLU A 117 2.42 -4.41 13.72
C GLU A 117 2.58 -2.94 13.35
N LEU A 118 3.23 -2.19 14.22
CA LEU A 118 3.61 -0.80 13.99
C LEU A 118 5.12 -0.67 14.10
N ILE A 119 5.78 -0.35 12.99
CA ILE A 119 7.19 -0.04 12.92
C ILE A 119 7.34 1.48 12.79
N THR A 120 8.03 2.11 13.73
CA THR A 120 8.34 3.54 13.64
C THR A 120 9.83 3.76 13.45
N ILE A 121 10.15 4.68 12.55
CA ILE A 121 11.52 5.08 12.24
C ILE A 121 11.63 6.58 12.35
N PHE A 122 12.41 7.04 13.32
CA PHE A 122 12.85 8.42 13.40
C PHE A 122 14.17 8.52 12.66
N PHE A 123 14.30 9.48 11.77
CA PHE A 123 15.50 9.62 10.98
C PHE A 123 15.93 11.07 10.81
N ASP A 124 17.21 11.25 10.85
CA ASP A 124 18.00 12.42 10.46
C ASP A 124 19.29 11.89 9.80
N HIS A 125 20.47 12.19 10.33
CA HIS A 125 21.74 11.52 9.97
C HIS A 125 21.88 10.13 10.63
N GLU A 126 21.00 9.80 11.58
CA GLU A 126 20.87 8.51 12.23
C GLU A 126 19.47 7.92 11.99
N ILE A 127 19.39 6.60 11.91
CA ILE A 127 18.12 5.88 11.73
C ILE A 127 17.81 5.11 13.01
N ARG A 128 16.74 5.52 13.69
CA ARG A 128 16.33 4.96 14.99
C ARG A 128 15.00 4.23 14.85
N VAL A 129 15.06 2.91 14.85
CA VAL A 129 13.90 2.03 14.64
C VAL A 129 13.31 1.58 15.96
N SER A 130 12.00 1.55 16.04
CA SER A 130 11.24 0.95 17.13
C SER A 130 10.05 0.19 16.60
N LYS A 131 9.72 -0.89 17.29
CA LYS A 131 8.53 -1.71 17.01
C LYS A 131 7.60 -1.60 18.21
N TYR A 132 6.34 -1.38 17.94
CA TYR A 132 5.30 -1.24 18.94
C TYR A 132 4.14 -2.18 18.62
N ASP A 133 3.49 -2.63 19.66
CA ASP A 133 2.21 -3.33 19.61
C ASP A 133 1.09 -2.46 20.19
N SER A 134 -0.13 -2.97 20.14
CA SER A 134 -1.31 -2.25 20.65
C SER A 134 -1.28 -2.01 22.17
N GLU A 135 -0.40 -2.67 22.91
CA GLU A 135 -0.34 -2.58 24.39
C GLU A 135 0.64 -1.50 24.86
N ASN A 136 1.64 -1.13 24.03
CA ASN A 136 2.70 -0.19 24.39
C ASN A 136 2.69 1.12 23.59
N GLN A 137 1.51 1.67 23.32
CA GLN A 137 1.37 2.92 22.56
C GLN A 137 1.87 4.15 23.32
N GLN A 138 1.77 4.19 24.67
CA GLN A 138 2.19 5.35 25.44
C GLN A 138 3.70 5.63 25.28
N GLY A 139 4.53 4.60 25.29
CA GLY A 139 5.97 4.75 25.08
C GLY A 139 6.32 5.30 23.69
N LEU A 140 5.46 5.04 22.66
CA LEU A 140 5.60 5.64 21.35
C LEU A 140 5.25 7.13 21.37
N TYR A 141 4.15 7.53 21.99
CA TYR A 141 3.77 8.95 22.10
C TYR A 141 4.85 9.76 22.82
N ASP A 142 5.37 9.25 23.93
CA ASP A 142 6.45 9.90 24.68
C ASP A 142 7.69 10.08 23.79
N ARG A 143 8.02 9.08 22.97
CA ARG A 143 9.16 9.14 22.06
C ARG A 143 8.94 10.12 20.92
N ILE A 144 7.73 10.18 20.34
CA ILE A 144 7.39 11.18 19.33
C ILE A 144 7.57 12.58 19.88
N HIS A 145 7.03 12.86 21.06
CA HIS A 145 7.12 14.19 21.69
C HIS A 145 8.53 14.54 22.17
N ALA A 146 9.33 13.55 22.56
CA ALA A 146 10.71 13.75 22.97
C ALA A 146 11.70 13.88 21.81
N ALA A 147 11.29 13.60 20.56
CA ALA A 147 12.16 13.65 19.41
C ALA A 147 12.65 15.07 19.18
N LYS A 148 13.98 15.20 19.07
CA LYS A 148 14.65 16.46 18.79
C LYS A 148 15.10 16.46 17.33
N GLY A 149 15.04 17.62 16.70
CA GLY A 149 15.48 17.76 15.33
C GLY A 149 16.96 18.16 15.23
N GLY A 150 17.60 17.79 14.15
CA GLY A 150 18.97 18.18 13.81
C GLY A 150 19.64 17.21 12.84
N GLY A 151 20.73 17.65 12.24
CA GLY A 151 21.52 16.85 11.30
C GLY A 151 20.99 16.82 9.86
N ASP A 152 21.68 16.04 9.03
CA ASP A 152 21.34 15.81 7.64
C ASP A 152 20.17 14.81 7.54
N THR A 153 19.66 14.57 6.32
CA THR A 153 18.48 13.74 6.07
C THR A 153 18.87 12.46 5.34
N ALA A 154 18.68 11.29 5.97
CA ALA A 154 18.89 9.97 5.39
C ALA A 154 17.55 9.29 5.05
N LEU A 155 16.73 9.94 4.20
CA LEU A 155 15.38 9.50 3.84
C LEU A 155 15.38 8.14 3.12
N TYR A 156 16.26 7.98 2.13
CA TYR A 156 16.29 6.76 1.30
C TYR A 156 16.76 5.55 2.11
N ASP A 157 17.76 5.74 2.99
CA ASP A 157 18.22 4.67 3.87
C ASP A 157 17.14 4.30 4.92
N ALA A 158 16.41 5.28 5.47
CA ALA A 158 15.30 5.03 6.38
C ALA A 158 14.17 4.23 5.70
N MET A 159 13.86 4.55 4.44
CA MET A 159 12.91 3.77 3.65
C MET A 159 13.40 2.34 3.43
N ALA A 160 14.67 2.14 3.06
CA ALA A 160 15.24 0.82 2.85
C ALA A 160 15.20 -0.04 4.11
N VAL A 161 15.50 0.55 5.27
CA VAL A 161 15.40 -0.12 6.57
C VAL A 161 13.96 -0.60 6.84
N TYR A 162 12.95 0.22 6.56
CA TYR A 162 11.56 -0.20 6.69
C TYR A 162 11.21 -1.34 5.73
N LEU A 163 11.53 -1.17 4.45
CA LEU A 163 11.21 -2.13 3.40
C LEU A 163 11.82 -3.52 3.67
N SER A 164 13.06 -3.57 4.18
CA SER A 164 13.71 -4.83 4.56
C SER A 164 13.03 -5.53 5.74
N ARG A 165 12.48 -4.77 6.70
CA ARG A 165 11.82 -5.34 7.89
C ARG A 165 10.46 -5.97 7.60
N VAL A 166 9.74 -5.43 6.61
CA VAL A 166 8.42 -5.94 6.23
C VAL A 166 8.46 -6.93 5.07
N GLU A 167 9.67 -7.23 4.60
CA GLU A 167 9.86 -8.24 3.56
C GLU A 167 9.41 -9.62 4.06
N GLY A 168 8.72 -10.37 3.18
CA GLY A 168 8.25 -11.73 3.50
C GLY A 168 7.06 -11.81 4.47
N THR A 169 6.65 -10.72 5.12
CA THR A 169 5.45 -10.72 5.96
C THR A 169 4.18 -10.74 5.11
N SER A 170 3.10 -11.36 5.63
CA SER A 170 1.78 -11.39 5.00
C SER A 170 1.00 -10.10 5.30
N GLY A 171 -0.14 -9.87 4.62
CA GLY A 171 -1.03 -8.75 4.85
C GLY A 171 -0.71 -7.49 4.04
N ARG A 172 -1.54 -6.45 4.24
CA ARG A 172 -1.35 -5.14 3.59
C ARG A 172 -0.29 -4.34 4.34
N LYS A 173 0.60 -3.73 3.59
CA LYS A 173 1.70 -2.92 4.14
C LYS A 173 1.54 -1.47 3.72
N VAL A 174 1.51 -0.60 4.69
CA VAL A 174 1.35 0.84 4.49
C VAL A 174 2.50 1.57 5.19
N LEU A 175 3.12 2.47 4.47
CA LEU A 175 4.15 3.36 4.99
C LEU A 175 3.66 4.80 4.94
N VAL A 176 3.47 5.42 6.10
CA VAL A 176 3.18 6.85 6.21
C VAL A 176 4.48 7.58 6.54
N MET A 177 4.79 8.62 5.76
CA MET A 177 6.03 9.36 5.90
C MET A 177 5.73 10.82 6.22
N PHE A 178 6.35 11.34 7.26
CA PHE A 178 6.28 12.73 7.69
C PHE A 178 7.63 13.39 7.38
N THR A 179 7.74 14.09 6.26
CA THR A 179 9.02 14.61 5.74
C THR A 179 8.78 15.76 4.78
N ASP A 180 9.79 16.56 4.50
CA ASP A 180 9.79 17.52 3.38
C ASP A 180 10.24 16.90 2.04
N GLY A 181 10.70 15.63 2.08
CA GLY A 181 11.10 14.86 0.91
C GLY A 181 12.53 15.13 0.43
N ASP A 182 13.30 15.89 1.19
CA ASP A 182 14.73 16.06 0.89
C ASP A 182 15.53 14.82 1.32
N ASP A 183 16.65 14.58 0.65
CA ASP A 183 17.64 13.58 1.01
C ASP A 183 19.04 14.16 0.79
N SER A 184 19.84 14.19 1.83
CA SER A 184 21.18 14.81 1.77
C SER A 184 22.30 13.90 2.29
N ARG A 185 21.93 12.75 2.88
CA ARG A 185 22.89 11.90 3.60
C ARG A 185 22.83 10.42 3.27
N SER A 186 21.78 9.92 2.63
CA SER A 186 21.66 8.49 2.36
C SER A 186 22.86 7.94 1.58
N GLU A 187 23.23 6.72 1.89
CA GLU A 187 24.17 5.92 1.08
C GLU A 187 23.48 5.43 -0.20
N LEU A 188 22.18 5.11 -0.10
CA LEU A 188 21.39 4.71 -1.26
C LEU A 188 21.02 5.91 -2.13
N MET A 189 21.00 5.66 -3.43
CA MET A 189 20.52 6.61 -4.42
C MET A 189 19.06 6.38 -4.77
N LEU A 190 18.39 7.41 -5.29
CA LEU A 190 16.97 7.35 -5.68
C LEU A 190 16.61 6.14 -6.58
N PRO A 191 17.42 5.75 -7.61
CA PRO A 191 17.12 4.57 -8.43
C PRO A 191 17.06 3.27 -7.62
N GLU A 192 17.90 3.13 -6.60
CA GLU A 192 17.96 1.94 -5.74
C GLU A 192 16.71 1.85 -4.86
N VAL A 193 16.28 2.96 -4.27
CA VAL A 193 15.02 3.02 -3.49
C VAL A 193 13.82 2.73 -4.38
N ILE A 194 13.79 3.22 -5.62
CA ILE A 194 12.74 2.89 -6.59
C ILE A 194 12.70 1.38 -6.85
N GLN A 195 13.84 0.71 -6.98
CA GLN A 195 13.89 -0.74 -7.14
C GLN A 195 13.36 -1.48 -5.89
N LEU A 196 13.76 -1.05 -4.69
CA LEU A 196 13.26 -1.60 -3.43
C LEU A 196 11.74 -1.44 -3.31
N LEU A 197 11.20 -0.27 -3.62
CA LEU A 197 9.75 -0.02 -3.63
C LEU A 197 9.01 -0.92 -4.61
N ARG A 198 9.55 -1.11 -5.82
CA ARG A 198 8.98 -2.01 -6.83
C ARG A 198 9.04 -3.48 -6.42
N SER A 199 10.05 -3.89 -5.67
CA SER A 199 10.18 -5.25 -5.14
C SER A 199 9.33 -5.47 -3.88
N SER A 200 8.88 -4.40 -3.23
CA SER A 200 8.05 -4.45 -2.04
C SER A 200 6.55 -4.50 -2.39
N ARG A 201 5.73 -4.85 -1.39
CA ARG A 201 4.26 -4.76 -1.49
C ARG A 201 3.71 -3.59 -0.67
N VAL A 202 4.55 -2.60 -0.37
CA VAL A 202 4.22 -1.46 0.49
C VAL A 202 3.53 -0.38 -0.33
N ALA A 203 2.43 0.17 0.18
CA ALA A 203 1.81 1.40 -0.32
C ALA A 203 2.35 2.59 0.49
N VAL A 204 2.82 3.62 -0.19
CA VAL A 204 3.49 4.77 0.44
C VAL A 204 2.57 5.98 0.45
N TYR A 205 2.39 6.58 1.63
CA TYR A 205 1.58 7.76 1.88
C TYR A 205 2.43 8.90 2.46
N PRO A 206 3.07 9.72 1.62
CA PRO A 206 3.83 10.86 2.10
C PRO A 206 2.90 11.97 2.60
N ILE A 207 3.19 12.51 3.77
CA ILE A 207 2.67 13.78 4.28
C ILE A 207 3.83 14.75 4.17
N CYS A 208 3.81 15.55 3.10
CA CYS A 208 4.91 16.43 2.70
C CYS A 208 4.76 17.79 3.38
N PHE A 209 5.67 18.11 4.29
CA PHE A 209 5.74 19.40 4.97
C PHE A 209 6.56 20.40 4.18
N PRO A 210 6.11 21.65 4.02
CA PRO A 210 6.88 22.67 3.32
C PRO A 210 8.01 23.20 4.21
N SER A 211 9.25 22.80 3.96
CA SER A 211 10.45 23.30 4.64
C SER A 211 11.28 24.26 3.79
N PHE A 212 11.02 24.31 2.50
CA PHE A 212 11.71 25.17 1.56
C PHE A 212 10.82 26.29 1.04
N ALA A 213 11.44 27.38 0.55
CA ALA A 213 10.69 28.46 -0.09
C ALA A 213 9.75 27.93 -1.17
N PRO A 214 8.47 28.31 -1.17
CA PRO A 214 7.50 27.86 -2.15
C PRO A 214 8.00 28.10 -3.59
N GLY A 215 7.92 27.06 -4.43
CA GLY A 215 8.35 27.14 -5.82
C GLY A 215 9.87 27.05 -6.06
N SER A 216 10.68 26.90 -5.01
CA SER A 216 12.12 26.65 -5.18
C SER A 216 12.35 25.30 -5.91
N THR A 217 13.44 25.20 -6.66
CA THR A 217 13.79 23.98 -7.38
C THR A 217 13.91 22.77 -6.43
N ARG A 218 14.39 22.99 -5.19
CA ARG A 218 14.52 21.96 -4.17
C ARG A 218 13.15 21.47 -3.71
N ALA A 219 12.24 22.37 -3.37
CA ALA A 219 10.85 22.02 -2.99
C ALA A 219 10.13 21.24 -4.09
N VAL A 220 10.26 21.69 -5.34
CA VAL A 220 9.63 21.04 -6.50
C VAL A 220 10.19 19.61 -6.70
N LYS A 221 11.52 19.45 -6.63
CA LYS A 221 12.16 18.13 -6.77
C LYS A 221 11.77 17.18 -5.65
N ALA A 222 11.87 17.61 -4.39
CA ALA A 222 11.52 16.82 -3.22
C ALA A 222 10.07 16.30 -3.31
N ARG A 223 9.13 17.21 -3.59
CA ARG A 223 7.73 16.85 -3.79
C ARG A 223 7.50 15.89 -4.95
N ALA A 224 8.20 16.08 -6.08
CA ALA A 224 8.09 15.18 -7.24
C ALA A 224 8.57 13.77 -6.92
N VAL A 225 9.63 13.62 -6.13
CA VAL A 225 10.11 12.32 -5.64
C VAL A 225 9.06 11.66 -4.76
N LEU A 226 8.53 12.37 -3.75
CA LEU A 226 7.47 11.83 -2.88
C LEU A 226 6.20 11.44 -3.66
N GLN A 227 5.80 12.27 -4.63
CA GLN A 227 4.68 11.96 -5.53
C GLN A 227 4.95 10.68 -6.31
N SER A 228 6.17 10.51 -6.85
CA SER A 228 6.54 9.31 -7.59
C SER A 228 6.49 8.04 -6.74
N PHE A 229 6.87 8.11 -5.46
CA PHE A 229 6.75 6.99 -4.52
C PHE A 229 5.29 6.61 -4.28
N ALA A 230 4.42 7.60 -4.07
CA ALA A 230 2.99 7.36 -3.91
C ALA A 230 2.39 6.73 -5.18
N ASP A 231 2.63 7.32 -6.35
CA ASP A 231 2.04 6.88 -7.61
C ASP A 231 2.46 5.45 -7.98
N MET A 232 3.75 5.12 -7.84
CA MET A 232 4.22 3.77 -8.19
C MET A 232 3.74 2.67 -7.24
N THR A 233 3.41 3.02 -6.00
CA THR A 233 3.01 2.07 -4.96
C THR A 233 1.50 1.98 -4.74
N GLY A 234 0.72 2.85 -5.39
CA GLY A 234 -0.73 2.94 -5.23
C GLY A 234 -1.18 3.70 -3.99
N GLY A 235 -0.28 4.42 -3.33
CA GLY A 235 -0.59 5.36 -2.25
C GLY A 235 -0.96 6.76 -2.73
N ALA A 236 -0.95 7.74 -1.84
CA ALA A 236 -1.26 9.14 -2.13
C ALA A 236 -0.40 10.10 -1.34
N ILE A 237 -0.03 11.24 -1.94
CA ILE A 237 0.68 12.31 -1.24
C ILE A 237 -0.31 13.34 -0.69
N PHE A 238 0.00 13.88 0.50
CA PHE A 238 -0.72 14.96 1.16
C PHE A 238 0.23 16.10 1.47
N ASN A 239 -0.25 17.35 1.33
CA ASN A 239 0.57 18.55 1.51
C ASN A 239 -0.17 19.50 2.46
N PRO A 240 -0.08 19.30 3.78
CA PRO A 240 -0.69 20.18 4.75
C PRO A 240 0.02 21.54 4.74
N SER A 241 -0.75 22.62 4.67
CA SER A 241 -0.24 23.99 4.84
C SER A 241 -0.36 24.43 6.30
N GLN A 242 -1.27 23.82 7.05
CA GLN A 242 -1.61 24.21 8.42
C GLN A 242 -2.03 22.98 9.24
N SER A 243 -1.80 23.02 10.57
CA SER A 243 -2.15 21.92 11.48
C SER A 243 -3.63 21.53 11.45
N ARG A 244 -4.53 22.48 11.19
CA ARG A 244 -5.98 22.18 11.07
C ARG A 244 -6.34 21.22 9.94
N GLU A 245 -5.48 21.11 8.90
CA GLU A 245 -5.70 20.21 7.76
C GLU A 245 -5.35 18.76 8.06
N LEU A 246 -4.52 18.54 9.08
CA LEU A 246 -3.99 17.21 9.41
C LEU A 246 -5.10 16.22 9.79
N ALA A 247 -6.07 16.63 10.60
CA ALA A 247 -7.19 15.76 10.97
C ALA A 247 -7.97 15.27 9.74
N ALA A 248 -8.22 16.16 8.77
CA ALA A 248 -8.88 15.78 7.53
C ALA A 248 -8.02 14.88 6.63
N ILE A 249 -6.69 15.06 6.66
CA ILE A 249 -5.73 14.20 5.93
C ILE A 249 -5.74 12.80 6.53
N TYR A 250 -5.69 12.66 7.86
CA TYR A 250 -5.73 11.34 8.49
C TYR A 250 -7.02 10.62 8.22
N GLN A 251 -8.15 11.32 8.35
CA GLN A 251 -9.45 10.74 8.02
C GLN A 251 -9.47 10.24 6.58
N LYS A 252 -8.94 11.02 5.62
CA LYS A 252 -8.85 10.58 4.22
C LYS A 252 -7.98 9.34 4.02
N ILE A 253 -6.85 9.23 4.75
CA ILE A 253 -6.01 8.02 4.69
C ILE A 253 -6.77 6.84 5.27
N LEU A 254 -7.41 6.99 6.43
CA LEU A 254 -8.15 5.92 7.09
C LEU A 254 -9.35 5.46 6.27
N ASP A 255 -10.15 6.41 5.75
CA ASP A 255 -11.29 6.12 4.87
C ASP A 255 -10.83 5.34 3.64
N GLU A 256 -9.70 5.75 3.07
CA GLU A 256 -9.13 5.05 1.93
C GLU A 256 -8.66 3.65 2.26
N LEU A 257 -7.91 3.48 3.35
CA LEU A 257 -7.45 2.16 3.80
C LEU A 257 -8.63 1.22 4.10
N GLY A 258 -9.74 1.79 4.61
CA GLY A 258 -10.97 1.06 4.86
C GLY A 258 -11.80 0.74 3.61
N ALA A 259 -11.61 1.46 2.52
CA ALA A 259 -12.39 1.32 1.29
C ALA A 259 -11.64 0.57 0.16
N GLN A 260 -10.44 0.06 0.42
CA GLN A 260 -9.62 -0.62 -0.56
C GLN A 260 -10.15 -2.01 -0.91
N TYR A 261 -9.96 -2.39 -2.17
CA TYR A 261 -10.08 -3.76 -2.65
C TYR A 261 -8.70 -4.42 -2.70
N VAL A 262 -8.66 -5.72 -2.48
CA VAL A 262 -7.48 -6.55 -2.70
C VAL A 262 -7.82 -7.56 -3.79
N LEU A 263 -7.07 -7.50 -4.90
CA LEU A 263 -7.18 -8.42 -6.02
C LEU A 263 -5.95 -9.32 -6.03
N GLY A 264 -6.16 -10.63 -5.83
CA GLY A 264 -5.09 -11.62 -5.86
C GLY A 264 -5.17 -12.44 -7.13
N TYR A 265 -4.03 -12.65 -7.80
CA TYR A 265 -3.92 -13.51 -8.96
C TYR A 265 -2.58 -14.26 -8.95
N VAL A 266 -2.53 -15.40 -9.61
CA VAL A 266 -1.28 -16.11 -9.92
C VAL A 266 -0.83 -15.68 -11.31
N SER A 267 0.38 -15.11 -11.41
CA SER A 267 0.87 -14.62 -12.70
C SER A 267 1.04 -15.76 -13.71
N ASP A 268 0.56 -15.57 -14.95
CA ASP A 268 0.85 -16.47 -16.07
C ASP A 268 2.35 -16.51 -16.42
N ASN A 269 3.09 -15.46 -16.04
CA ASN A 269 4.53 -15.38 -16.23
C ASN A 269 5.30 -15.83 -14.99
N GLN A 270 5.53 -17.11 -14.87
CA GLN A 270 6.21 -17.74 -13.73
C GLN A 270 7.74 -17.51 -13.67
N LYS A 271 8.31 -16.68 -14.57
CA LYS A 271 9.75 -16.43 -14.57
C LYS A 271 10.16 -15.57 -13.38
N THR A 272 11.11 -16.06 -12.59
CA THR A 272 11.75 -15.33 -11.48
C THR A 272 13.04 -14.66 -11.98
N ASP A 273 12.89 -13.75 -12.96
CA ASP A 273 13.99 -13.20 -13.76
C ASP A 273 14.45 -11.80 -13.31
N GLY A 274 13.96 -11.32 -12.17
CA GLY A 274 14.28 -9.99 -11.65
C GLY A 274 13.71 -8.83 -12.49
N LYS A 275 12.85 -9.13 -13.46
CA LYS A 275 12.32 -8.11 -14.37
C LYS A 275 11.09 -7.42 -13.81
N LEU A 276 10.93 -6.18 -14.25
CA LEU A 276 9.74 -5.39 -13.99
C LEU A 276 8.53 -5.97 -14.71
N ARG A 277 7.41 -6.13 -14.00
CA ARG A 277 6.08 -6.44 -14.51
C ARG A 277 5.19 -5.20 -14.38
N ARG A 278 4.58 -4.78 -15.47
CA ARG A 278 3.64 -3.66 -15.46
C ARG A 278 2.25 -4.14 -15.11
N LEU A 279 1.59 -3.39 -14.23
CA LEU A 279 0.23 -3.68 -13.78
C LEU A 279 -0.73 -2.60 -14.26
N VAL A 280 -1.89 -3.04 -14.73
CA VAL A 280 -3.03 -2.19 -15.03
C VAL A 280 -4.28 -2.85 -14.46
N VAL A 281 -5.06 -2.09 -13.73
CA VAL A 281 -6.40 -2.50 -13.27
C VAL A 281 -7.41 -1.58 -13.91
N ASP A 282 -8.28 -2.16 -14.73
CA ASP A 282 -9.33 -1.46 -15.46
C ASP A 282 -10.72 -1.80 -14.91
N LEU A 283 -11.65 -0.85 -15.05
CA LEU A 283 -13.09 -1.02 -14.85
C LEU A 283 -13.82 -0.78 -16.19
N PRO A 284 -13.93 -1.78 -17.08
CA PRO A 284 -14.38 -1.59 -18.46
C PRO A 284 -15.78 -1.01 -18.56
N ASN A 285 -16.67 -1.35 -17.62
CA ASN A 285 -18.07 -0.93 -17.60
C ASN A 285 -18.29 0.35 -16.78
N ARG A 286 -17.27 0.88 -16.11
CA ARG A 286 -17.36 2.03 -15.20
C ARG A 286 -16.24 3.04 -15.49
N LYS A 287 -16.24 3.59 -16.69
CA LYS A 287 -15.25 4.59 -17.15
C LYS A 287 -15.38 5.96 -16.46
N ASP A 288 -16.45 6.16 -15.74
CA ASP A 288 -16.70 7.31 -14.85
C ASP A 288 -15.85 7.26 -13.59
N LEU A 289 -15.27 6.11 -13.24
CA LEU A 289 -14.50 5.89 -12.04
C LEU A 289 -12.99 6.00 -12.31
N LYS A 290 -12.27 6.48 -11.29
CA LYS A 290 -10.82 6.55 -11.28
C LYS A 290 -10.25 5.44 -10.40
N VAL A 291 -9.35 4.65 -10.97
CA VAL A 291 -8.70 3.53 -10.30
C VAL A 291 -7.28 3.92 -9.94
N ARG A 292 -6.87 3.67 -8.71
CA ARG A 292 -5.49 3.82 -8.24
C ARG A 292 -5.00 2.51 -7.64
N HIS A 293 -3.86 2.06 -8.10
CA HIS A 293 -3.18 0.85 -7.68
C HIS A 293 -1.68 1.00 -7.92
N ARG A 294 -0.87 0.07 -7.43
CA ARG A 294 0.54 0.02 -7.83
C ARG A 294 0.68 -0.19 -9.34
N THR A 295 1.59 0.53 -9.97
CA THR A 295 1.74 0.50 -11.44
C THR A 295 2.64 -0.61 -11.95
N SER A 296 3.45 -1.21 -11.08
CA SER A 296 4.40 -2.26 -11.43
C SER A 296 4.96 -2.96 -10.20
N TYR A 297 5.58 -4.11 -10.41
CA TYR A 297 6.37 -4.80 -9.40
C TYR A 297 7.58 -5.50 -10.05
N ILE A 298 8.58 -5.84 -9.23
CA ILE A 298 9.74 -6.63 -9.66
C ILE A 298 9.60 -8.02 -9.05
N VAL A 299 9.71 -9.06 -9.89
CA VAL A 299 9.77 -10.44 -9.44
C VAL A 299 11.17 -10.70 -8.91
N LYS A 300 11.28 -11.06 -7.62
CA LYS A 300 12.58 -11.40 -7.05
C LYS A 300 13.11 -12.69 -7.65
N PRO A 301 14.40 -12.75 -8.02
CA PRO A 301 15.02 -14.02 -8.37
C PRO A 301 14.89 -15.00 -7.20
N ARG A 302 14.61 -16.25 -7.48
CA ARG A 302 14.68 -17.31 -6.45
C ARG A 302 16.14 -17.46 -6.04
N GLU A 303 16.45 -17.31 -4.77
CA GLU A 303 17.78 -17.68 -4.27
C GLU A 303 17.99 -19.17 -4.52
N GLU A 304 19.05 -19.50 -5.24
CA GLU A 304 19.46 -20.90 -5.47
C GLU A 304 19.80 -21.51 -4.10
N GLY A 305 18.89 -22.32 -3.56
CA GLY A 305 19.09 -23.01 -2.28
C GLY A 305 17.87 -23.14 -1.38
N SER A 306 16.79 -22.41 -1.59
CA SER A 306 15.56 -22.61 -0.84
C SER A 306 14.74 -23.74 -1.47
N ALA A 307 14.95 -24.97 -0.98
CA ALA A 307 14.06 -26.10 -1.30
C ALA A 307 12.62 -25.75 -0.86
N PRO A 308 11.59 -26.16 -1.62
CA PRO A 308 10.21 -25.94 -1.20
C PRO A 308 10.00 -26.63 0.15
N ALA A 309 9.50 -25.87 1.15
CA ALA A 309 9.04 -26.46 2.39
C ALA A 309 7.97 -27.52 2.05
N ARG A 310 8.28 -28.77 2.42
CA ARG A 310 7.40 -29.94 2.24
C ARG A 310 6.21 -29.87 3.18
#